data_40e4e54212baefdbd359e684c6cb54a3
#
_entry.id   40e4e54212baefdbd359e684c6cb54a3
#
_cell.length_a   1.000
_cell.length_b   1.000
_cell.length_c   1.000
_cell.angle_alpha   90.00
_cell.angle_beta   90.00
_cell.angle_gamma   90.00
#
_symmetry.space_group_name_H-M   'P 1'
#
loop_
_entity.id
_entity.type
_entity.pdbx_description
1 polymer ?
#
loop_
_entity_poly.entity_id
_entity_poly.type
_entity_poly.pdbx_seq_one_letter_code
_entity_poly.pdbx_strand_id
1 'polypeptide(L)'
;IHWRRRSNQPNDKTKMIGLVAEHILSYAKSFERNKAEGVGKLALTGDFSNPDNDVRGPWASKPWKAGSDQSGCRYVIVTPTGVKYDEEWLGEEKTYESLLEDNRIYFPNNGKGSPRKKYFKSEREEEGQCATNWWTHELFGSNQGANALMTNLFGVKNKFSNPKPIELVKGVIQVTNRDYSNTVLDFFAGSGTTGHAVINLNQ
;
A
#
# COMPACT_ATOMS: atom_id res chain seq x y z
N ILE A 1 -1.69 -4.46 13.46
CA ILE A 1 -2.33 -3.59 12.47
C ILE A 1 -3.49 -2.87 13.14
N HIS A 2 -3.66 -1.57 12.87
CA HIS A 2 -4.80 -0.77 13.31
C HIS A 2 -5.72 -0.55 12.11
N TRP A 3 -6.93 -1.10 12.15
CA TRP A 3 -7.90 -0.92 11.10
C TRP A 3 -8.95 0.12 11.51
N ARG A 4 -9.09 1.19 10.71
CA ARG A 4 -10.13 2.21 10.90
C ARG A 4 -11.49 1.67 10.43
N ARG A 5 -12.30 1.20 11.38
CA ARG A 5 -13.59 0.55 11.11
C ARG A 5 -14.74 1.51 10.80
N ARG A 6 -14.58 2.80 11.05
CA ARG A 6 -15.63 3.82 10.87
C ARG A 6 -15.18 4.89 9.90
N SER A 7 -16.06 5.26 8.98
CA SER A 7 -15.89 6.41 8.09
C SER A 7 -16.06 7.73 8.83
N ASN A 8 -17.00 7.81 9.77
CA ASN A 8 -17.31 9.00 10.52
C ASN A 8 -16.63 9.05 11.89
N GLN A 9 -16.45 10.25 12.43
CA GLN A 9 -16.03 10.42 13.81
C GLN A 9 -17.20 10.16 14.76
N PRO A 10 -17.01 9.40 15.85
CA PRO A 10 -18.05 9.21 16.84
C PRO A 10 -18.26 10.51 17.63
N ASN A 11 -19.49 10.92 17.76
CA ASN A 11 -19.91 12.02 18.63
C ASN A 11 -20.61 11.46 19.87
N ASP A 12 -19.87 10.76 20.72
CA ASP A 12 -20.35 10.18 21.96
C ASP A 12 -19.90 11.06 23.14
N LYS A 13 -20.83 11.85 23.66
CA LYS A 13 -20.59 12.81 24.76
C LYS A 13 -20.21 12.13 26.07
N THR A 14 -20.38 10.80 26.18
CA THR A 14 -20.03 10.03 27.37
C THR A 14 -18.59 9.54 27.35
N LYS A 15 -17.87 9.71 26.24
CA LYS A 15 -16.50 9.23 26.06
C LYS A 15 -15.53 10.37 25.78
N MET A 16 -14.44 10.41 26.52
CA MET A 16 -13.36 11.36 26.27
C MET A 16 -12.70 11.13 24.91
N ILE A 17 -12.50 9.85 24.52
CA ILE A 17 -11.89 9.45 23.24
C ILE A 17 -12.81 8.44 22.54
N GLY A 18 -13.23 8.79 21.33
CA GLY A 18 -14.05 7.90 20.50
C GLY A 18 -13.22 6.81 19.82
N LEU A 19 -13.65 5.55 19.97
CA LEU A 19 -12.98 4.41 19.33
C LEU A 19 -13.37 4.30 17.85
N VAL A 20 -12.44 4.57 16.97
CA VAL A 20 -12.61 4.51 15.51
C VAL A 20 -11.87 3.34 14.86
N ALA A 21 -10.94 2.72 15.59
CA ALA A 21 -10.12 1.62 15.09
C ALA A 21 -10.32 0.34 15.90
N GLU A 22 -10.05 -0.78 15.25
CA GLU A 22 -9.86 -2.10 15.85
C GLU A 22 -8.44 -2.58 15.59
N HIS A 23 -7.95 -3.48 16.44
CA HIS A 23 -6.62 -4.09 16.32
C HIS A 23 -6.73 -5.45 15.64
N ILE A 24 -5.83 -5.69 14.68
CA ILE A 24 -5.63 -7.00 14.07
C ILE A 24 -4.26 -7.49 14.53
N LEU A 25 -4.24 -8.64 15.19
CA LEU A 25 -3.03 -9.31 15.63
C LEU A 25 -2.69 -10.42 14.64
N SER A 26 -1.45 -10.48 14.20
CA SER A 26 -0.95 -11.52 13.32
C SER A 26 0.17 -12.29 14.04
N TYR A 27 0.09 -13.61 14.01
CA TYR A 27 1.06 -14.49 14.60
C TYR A 27 1.59 -15.46 13.55
N ALA A 28 2.87 -15.78 13.62
CA ALA A 28 3.49 -16.80 12.78
C ALA A 28 4.01 -17.95 13.67
N LYS A 29 3.93 -19.18 13.17
CA LYS A 29 4.50 -20.36 13.86
C LYS A 29 6.03 -20.22 14.02
N SER A 30 6.69 -19.64 13.03
CA SER A 30 8.12 -19.30 13.07
C SER A 30 8.31 -17.88 12.53
N PHE A 31 8.71 -16.96 13.38
CA PHE A 31 8.99 -15.58 13.01
C PHE A 31 10.17 -15.48 12.03
N GLU A 32 11.26 -16.19 12.31
CA GLU A 32 12.47 -16.13 11.46
C GLU A 32 12.21 -16.67 10.06
N ARG A 33 11.50 -17.78 9.94
CA ARG A 33 11.10 -18.32 8.65
C ARG A 33 10.19 -17.36 7.89
N ASN A 34 9.17 -16.81 8.55
CA ASN A 34 8.26 -15.85 7.94
C ASN A 34 8.98 -14.57 7.47
N LYS A 35 9.99 -14.13 8.23
CA LYS A 35 10.84 -12.99 7.86
C LYS A 35 11.74 -13.30 6.65
N ALA A 36 12.34 -14.49 6.60
CA ALA A 36 13.23 -14.92 5.52
C ALA A 36 12.48 -15.18 4.20
N GLU A 37 11.33 -15.84 4.27
CA GLU A 37 10.48 -16.16 3.10
C GLU A 37 9.66 -14.94 2.64
N GLY A 38 9.58 -13.90 3.47
CA GLY A 38 8.76 -12.70 3.26
C GLY A 38 7.28 -12.94 3.54
N VAL A 39 6.56 -11.85 3.69
CA VAL A 39 5.10 -11.82 3.83
C VAL A 39 4.46 -11.53 2.47
N GLY A 40 3.17 -11.84 2.34
CA GLY A 40 2.39 -11.46 1.16
C GLY A 40 2.36 -9.94 0.95
N LYS A 41 1.98 -9.52 -0.21
CA LYS A 41 1.92 -8.12 -0.63
C LYS A 41 0.49 -7.70 -0.92
N LEU A 42 0.18 -6.46 -0.61
CA LEU A 42 -1.07 -5.83 -1.01
C LEU A 42 -0.99 -5.35 -2.46
N ALA A 43 -2.15 -5.14 -3.07
CA ALA A 43 -2.24 -4.45 -4.34
C ALA A 43 -1.62 -3.05 -4.25
N LEU A 44 -1.00 -2.61 -5.33
CA LEU A 44 -0.36 -1.32 -5.42
C LEU A 44 -1.40 -0.20 -5.29
N THR A 45 -1.09 0.79 -4.47
CA THR A 45 -1.88 2.01 -4.32
C THR A 45 -1.03 3.23 -4.68
N GLY A 46 -1.67 4.33 -5.06
CA GLY A 46 -1.03 5.61 -5.39
C GLY A 46 -1.32 6.05 -6.83
N ASP A 47 -0.93 7.28 -7.12
CA ASP A 47 -1.16 7.90 -8.41
C ASP A 47 0.04 7.66 -9.33
N PHE A 48 -0.25 7.11 -10.50
CA PHE A 48 0.71 6.90 -11.57
C PHE A 48 0.25 7.66 -12.80
N SER A 49 1.16 8.37 -13.44
CA SER A 49 0.91 9.11 -14.67
C SER A 49 2.06 8.92 -15.65
N ASN A 50 1.84 9.28 -16.92
CA ASN A 50 2.88 9.19 -17.95
C ASN A 50 3.01 10.54 -18.68
N PRO A 51 3.51 11.60 -18.02
CA PRO A 51 3.55 12.94 -18.59
C PRO A 51 4.58 13.10 -19.72
N ASP A 52 5.54 12.21 -19.82
CA ASP A 52 6.60 12.20 -20.82
C ASP A 52 6.44 11.12 -21.89
N ASN A 53 5.28 10.44 -21.93
CA ASN A 53 4.97 9.37 -22.86
C ASN A 53 6.03 8.26 -22.92
N ASP A 54 6.60 7.89 -21.75
CA ASP A 54 7.55 6.78 -21.65
C ASP A 54 6.90 5.47 -22.13
N VAL A 55 7.59 4.72 -22.96
CA VAL A 55 7.07 3.46 -23.56
C VAL A 55 6.75 2.39 -22.53
N ARG A 56 7.34 2.44 -21.34
CA ARG A 56 7.09 1.52 -20.21
C ARG A 56 5.77 1.81 -19.49
N GLY A 57 5.10 2.92 -19.81
CA GLY A 57 3.80 3.29 -19.30
C GLY A 57 3.84 4.21 -18.08
N PRO A 58 2.76 4.24 -17.28
CA PRO A 58 2.65 5.15 -16.13
C PRO A 58 3.68 4.88 -15.05
N TRP A 59 4.16 5.96 -14.42
CA TRP A 59 5.15 5.92 -13.35
C TRP A 59 4.82 6.91 -12.21
N ALA A 60 5.37 6.64 -11.04
CA ALA A 60 5.46 7.56 -9.92
C ALA A 60 6.92 7.92 -9.69
N SER A 61 7.22 9.03 -9.02
CA SER A 61 8.60 9.44 -8.77
C SER A 61 8.89 9.67 -7.29
N LYS A 62 10.13 9.36 -6.89
CA LYS A 62 10.67 9.71 -5.57
C LYS A 62 11.89 10.60 -5.71
N PRO A 63 12.15 11.54 -4.76
CA PRO A 63 13.38 12.31 -4.74
C PRO A 63 14.60 11.39 -4.86
N TRP A 64 15.59 11.77 -5.68
CA TRP A 64 16.89 11.10 -5.73
C TRP A 64 17.81 11.58 -4.61
N LYS A 65 17.53 12.74 -4.03
CA LYS A 65 18.25 13.28 -2.87
C LYS A 65 18.07 12.37 -1.66
N ALA A 66 19.18 12.10 -0.95
CA ALA A 66 19.16 11.40 0.33
C ALA A 66 18.41 12.21 1.40
N GLY A 67 17.59 11.53 2.20
CA GLY A 67 16.93 12.13 3.36
C GLY A 67 17.89 12.30 4.54
N SER A 68 17.45 13.02 5.58
CA SER A 68 18.27 13.29 6.78
C SER A 68 18.79 12.04 7.49
N ASP A 69 18.07 10.92 7.37
CA ASP A 69 18.39 9.67 8.06
C ASP A 69 18.98 8.61 7.10
N GLN A 70 19.42 9.03 5.91
CA GLN A 70 19.95 8.16 4.88
C GLN A 70 21.38 8.61 4.54
N SER A 71 22.30 7.67 4.50
CA SER A 71 23.64 7.91 3.94
C SER A 71 23.54 8.01 2.42
N GLY A 72 24.29 8.94 1.83
CA GLY A 72 24.35 9.16 0.40
C GLY A 72 25.76 9.42 -0.10
N CYS A 73 25.89 9.58 -1.42
CA CYS A 73 27.11 10.02 -2.08
C CYS A 73 26.96 11.47 -2.54
N ARG A 74 27.97 12.31 -2.24
CA ARG A 74 27.94 13.73 -2.61
C ARG A 74 28.58 13.95 -3.96
N TYR A 75 27.82 14.51 -4.90
CA TYR A 75 28.31 14.97 -6.21
C TYR A 75 27.37 16.04 -6.79
N VAL A 76 27.83 16.71 -7.84
CA VAL A 76 27.05 17.77 -8.51
C VAL A 76 26.23 17.21 -9.64
N ILE A 77 24.91 17.41 -9.59
CA ILE A 77 24.01 17.13 -10.73
C ILE A 77 23.65 18.44 -11.42
N VAL A 78 23.82 18.47 -12.73
CA VAL A 78 23.39 19.60 -13.57
C VAL A 78 22.11 19.20 -14.29
N THR A 79 21.06 19.98 -14.13
CA THR A 79 19.77 19.71 -14.78
C THR A 79 19.85 20.03 -16.28
N PRO A 80 18.88 19.57 -17.09
CA PRO A 80 18.82 19.92 -18.52
C PRO A 80 18.77 21.43 -18.81
N THR A 81 18.35 22.23 -17.83
CA THR A 81 18.28 23.70 -17.92
C THR A 81 19.50 24.41 -17.32
N GLY A 82 20.53 23.68 -16.91
CA GLY A 82 21.78 24.24 -16.38
C GLY A 82 21.78 24.57 -14.89
N VAL A 83 20.71 24.24 -14.14
CA VAL A 83 20.68 24.41 -12.68
C VAL A 83 21.58 23.36 -12.03
N LYS A 84 22.46 23.79 -11.12
CA LYS A 84 23.38 22.90 -10.39
C LYS A 84 22.84 22.59 -9.01
N TYR A 85 22.88 21.30 -8.65
CA TYR A 85 22.56 20.80 -7.32
C TYR A 85 23.79 20.07 -6.75
N ASP A 86 24.43 20.60 -5.70
CA ASP A 86 25.51 19.97 -4.96
C ASP A 86 24.94 19.41 -3.65
N GLU A 87 24.55 18.14 -3.68
CA GLU A 87 23.77 17.51 -2.63
C GLU A 87 24.23 16.07 -2.37
N GLU A 88 23.70 15.44 -1.31
CA GLU A 88 23.84 14.01 -1.10
C GLU A 88 22.73 13.24 -1.82
N TRP A 89 23.10 12.22 -2.57
CA TRP A 89 22.21 11.44 -3.42
C TRP A 89 22.13 9.98 -2.98
N LEU A 90 20.99 9.31 -3.25
CA LEU A 90 20.71 7.92 -2.81
C LEU A 90 21.62 6.85 -3.42
N GLY A 91 22.46 7.17 -4.39
CA GLY A 91 23.38 6.25 -5.04
C GLY A 91 24.63 6.96 -5.53
N GLU A 92 25.61 6.17 -5.97
CA GLU A 92 26.82 6.67 -6.61
C GLU A 92 26.54 7.38 -7.94
N GLU A 93 27.43 8.27 -8.37
CA GLU A 93 27.31 9.02 -9.62
C GLU A 93 27.13 8.10 -10.82
N LYS A 94 27.88 7.01 -10.90
CA LYS A 94 27.75 5.99 -11.95
C LYS A 94 26.33 5.36 -12.00
N THR A 95 25.71 5.15 -10.84
CA THR A 95 24.33 4.64 -10.76
C THR A 95 23.36 5.69 -11.29
N TYR A 96 23.56 6.96 -10.95
CA TYR A 96 22.77 8.06 -11.48
C TYR A 96 22.87 8.16 -13.00
N GLU A 97 24.10 8.10 -13.56
CA GLU A 97 24.32 8.13 -15.02
C GLU A 97 23.56 7.00 -15.73
N SER A 98 23.65 5.77 -15.23
CA SER A 98 22.90 4.63 -15.78
C SER A 98 21.39 4.84 -15.72
N LEU A 99 20.86 5.42 -14.65
CA LEU A 99 19.43 5.75 -14.52
C LEU A 99 19.02 6.87 -15.46
N LEU A 100 19.91 7.83 -15.73
CA LEU A 100 19.68 8.92 -16.66
C LEU A 100 19.63 8.40 -18.11
N GLU A 101 20.59 7.56 -18.50
CA GLU A 101 20.63 6.89 -19.82
C GLU A 101 19.37 6.04 -20.07
N ASP A 102 18.88 5.33 -19.03
CA ASP A 102 17.64 4.53 -19.08
C ASP A 102 16.36 5.38 -18.95
N ASN A 103 16.46 6.72 -19.05
CA ASN A 103 15.32 7.64 -18.88
C ASN A 103 14.54 7.43 -17.57
N ARG A 104 15.23 7.02 -16.49
CA ARG A 104 14.64 6.83 -15.15
C ARG A 104 14.76 8.03 -14.23
N ILE A 105 15.40 9.11 -14.70
CA ILE A 105 15.49 10.37 -13.96
C ILE A 105 14.53 11.39 -14.56
N TYR A 106 13.73 11.97 -13.69
CA TYR A 106 12.79 13.05 -14.03
C TYR A 106 13.18 14.33 -13.30
N PHE A 107 13.16 15.45 -14.05
CA PHE A 107 13.40 16.78 -13.51
C PHE A 107 12.07 17.57 -13.52
N PRO A 108 11.43 17.80 -12.35
CA PRO A 108 10.22 18.60 -12.29
C PRO A 108 10.46 20.08 -12.64
N ASN A 109 9.40 20.88 -12.66
CA ASN A 109 9.46 22.32 -12.95
C ASN A 109 10.15 22.65 -14.29
N ASN A 110 9.73 21.96 -15.35
CA ASN A 110 10.27 22.13 -16.69
C ASN A 110 11.80 21.96 -16.76
N GLY A 111 12.32 20.94 -16.08
CA GLY A 111 13.74 20.59 -16.07
C GLY A 111 14.61 21.44 -15.13
N LYS A 112 14.01 22.25 -14.25
CA LYS A 112 14.74 23.06 -13.26
C LYS A 112 14.81 22.42 -11.88
N GLY A 113 13.88 21.50 -11.57
CA GLY A 113 13.77 20.91 -10.24
C GLY A 113 14.83 19.84 -9.95
N SER A 114 15.02 19.52 -8.66
CA SER A 114 15.92 18.48 -8.22
C SER A 114 15.53 17.11 -8.82
N PRO A 115 16.51 16.28 -9.18
CA PRO A 115 16.26 14.99 -9.84
C PRO A 115 15.42 14.04 -8.98
N ARG A 116 14.55 13.31 -9.66
CA ARG A 116 13.66 12.30 -9.07
C ARG A 116 13.77 11.01 -9.88
N LYS A 117 13.80 9.87 -9.18
CA LYS A 117 13.80 8.54 -9.83
C LYS A 117 12.37 8.13 -10.15
N LYS A 118 12.13 7.68 -11.39
CA LYS A 118 10.88 7.06 -11.84
C LYS A 118 10.78 5.61 -11.35
N TYR A 119 9.56 5.21 -10.98
CA TYR A 119 9.17 3.84 -10.64
C TYR A 119 7.96 3.48 -11.47
N PHE A 120 8.11 2.58 -12.42
CA PHE A 120 7.05 2.20 -13.34
C PHE A 120 5.98 1.35 -12.64
N LYS A 121 4.73 1.61 -13.00
CA LYS A 121 3.58 0.93 -12.40
C LYS A 121 3.67 -0.59 -12.61
N SER A 122 3.98 -1.05 -13.82
CA SER A 122 4.12 -2.46 -14.16
C SER A 122 5.13 -3.19 -13.28
N GLU A 123 6.33 -2.62 -13.12
CA GLU A 123 7.38 -3.18 -12.25
C GLU A 123 6.93 -3.25 -10.79
N ARG A 124 6.23 -2.21 -10.32
CA ARG A 124 5.74 -2.14 -8.94
C ARG A 124 4.56 -3.07 -8.68
N GLU A 125 3.74 -3.35 -9.68
CA GLU A 125 2.63 -4.32 -9.58
C GLU A 125 3.15 -5.75 -9.39
N GLU A 126 4.22 -6.12 -10.07
CA GLU A 126 4.89 -7.43 -9.86
C GLU A 126 5.49 -7.56 -8.46
N GLU A 127 6.10 -6.49 -7.94
CA GLU A 127 6.67 -6.48 -6.60
C GLU A 127 5.59 -6.49 -5.50
N GLY A 128 4.43 -5.90 -5.77
CA GLY A 128 3.37 -5.62 -4.80
C GLY A 128 3.80 -4.61 -3.71
N GLN A 129 2.86 -4.22 -2.88
CA GLN A 129 3.06 -3.21 -1.83
C GLN A 129 3.11 -3.84 -0.44
N CYS A 130 4.13 -3.50 0.35
CA CYS A 130 4.16 -3.87 1.77
C CYS A 130 2.96 -3.27 2.51
N ALA A 131 2.33 -4.06 3.37
CA ALA A 131 1.32 -3.55 4.27
C ALA A 131 1.92 -2.58 5.28
N THR A 132 1.16 -1.52 5.60
CA THR A 132 1.46 -0.63 6.71
C THR A 132 0.74 -1.11 7.98
N ASN A 133 1.06 -0.53 9.13
CA ASN A 133 0.34 -0.82 10.37
C ASN A 133 -0.97 -0.03 10.51
N TRP A 134 -1.29 0.89 9.58
CA TRP A 134 -2.51 1.68 9.55
C TRP A 134 -3.34 1.37 8.32
N TRP A 135 -4.52 0.77 8.52
CA TRP A 135 -5.44 0.36 7.48
C TRP A 135 -6.67 1.26 7.48
N THR A 136 -6.84 2.00 6.42
CA THR A 136 -7.93 2.97 6.28
C THR A 136 -9.23 2.29 5.82
N HIS A 137 -10.37 2.92 6.12
CA HIS A 137 -11.67 2.37 5.70
C HIS A 137 -11.91 2.51 4.19
N GLU A 138 -11.21 3.41 3.53
CA GLU A 138 -11.28 3.59 2.08
C GLU A 138 -10.71 2.37 1.33
N LEU A 139 -9.62 1.79 1.84
CA LEU A 139 -8.96 0.65 1.22
C LEU A 139 -9.48 -0.69 1.75
N PHE A 140 -9.80 -0.76 3.03
CA PHE A 140 -10.13 -2.02 3.71
C PHE A 140 -11.59 -2.08 4.17
N GLY A 141 -12.42 -1.16 3.73
CA GLY A 141 -13.84 -1.12 4.06
C GLY A 141 -14.15 -0.70 5.50
N SER A 142 -15.41 -0.45 5.76
CA SER A 142 -15.94 -0.05 7.07
C SER A 142 -17.06 -0.97 7.55
N ASN A 143 -17.37 -0.93 8.86
CA ASN A 143 -18.51 -1.66 9.41
C ASN A 143 -19.85 -1.22 8.75
N GLN A 144 -19.99 0.06 8.39
CA GLN A 144 -21.18 0.54 7.69
C GLN A 144 -21.32 -0.08 6.31
N GLY A 145 -20.21 -0.13 5.54
CA GLY A 145 -20.18 -0.78 4.22
C GLY A 145 -20.49 -2.27 4.30
N ALA A 146 -19.94 -2.98 5.30
CA ALA A 146 -20.23 -4.39 5.53
C ALA A 146 -21.72 -4.62 5.87
N ASN A 147 -22.34 -3.79 6.71
CA ASN A 147 -23.76 -3.88 7.01
C ASN A 147 -24.64 -3.59 5.78
N ALA A 148 -24.26 -2.62 4.95
CA ALA A 148 -24.97 -2.32 3.70
C ALA A 148 -24.91 -3.51 2.74
N LEU A 149 -23.76 -4.13 2.57
CA LEU A 149 -23.58 -5.33 1.76
C LEU A 149 -24.47 -6.48 2.26
N MET A 150 -24.47 -6.76 3.57
CA MET A 150 -25.31 -7.78 4.17
C MET A 150 -26.81 -7.51 3.94
N THR A 151 -27.21 -6.25 4.05
CA THR A 151 -28.62 -5.84 3.79
C THR A 151 -28.98 -6.10 2.32
N ASN A 152 -28.08 -5.78 1.39
CA ASN A 152 -28.31 -6.01 -0.04
C ASN A 152 -28.41 -7.50 -0.38
N LEU A 153 -27.54 -8.33 0.22
CA LEU A 153 -27.52 -9.78 -0.03
C LEU A 153 -28.73 -10.51 0.55
N PHE A 154 -29.17 -10.13 1.74
CA PHE A 154 -30.23 -10.84 2.45
C PHE A 154 -31.60 -10.13 2.48
N GLY A 155 -31.68 -8.90 1.96
CA GLY A 155 -32.91 -8.11 1.97
C GLY A 155 -33.39 -7.65 3.39
N VAL A 156 -32.60 -7.97 4.43
CA VAL A 156 -32.94 -7.70 5.83
C VAL A 156 -31.82 -6.98 6.54
N LYS A 157 -32.14 -5.84 7.18
CA LYS A 157 -31.16 -5.07 7.98
C LYS A 157 -30.77 -5.84 9.25
N ASN A 158 -29.53 -5.66 9.65
CA ASN A 158 -28.98 -6.17 10.93
C ASN A 158 -29.09 -7.69 11.13
N LYS A 159 -29.09 -8.46 10.05
CA LYS A 159 -29.11 -9.93 10.14
C LYS A 159 -27.92 -10.50 10.93
N PHE A 160 -26.77 -9.84 10.84
CA PHE A 160 -25.59 -10.12 11.65
C PHE A 160 -25.12 -8.86 12.37
N SER A 161 -24.70 -9.03 13.62
CA SER A 161 -24.12 -7.94 14.39
C SER A 161 -22.65 -7.75 13.99
N ASN A 162 -22.29 -6.54 13.56
CA ASN A 162 -20.91 -6.15 13.21
C ASN A 162 -20.19 -7.07 12.20
N PRO A 163 -20.76 -7.30 11.00
CA PRO A 163 -20.05 -8.02 9.94
C PRO A 163 -18.76 -7.29 9.60
N LYS A 164 -17.72 -8.04 9.21
CA LYS A 164 -16.47 -7.45 8.75
C LYS A 164 -16.51 -7.22 7.25
N PRO A 165 -15.84 -6.16 6.74
CA PRO A 165 -15.74 -5.92 5.30
C PRO A 165 -14.95 -7.03 4.60
N ILE A 166 -15.32 -7.34 3.38
CA ILE A 166 -14.62 -8.33 2.54
C ILE A 166 -13.19 -7.87 2.28
N GLU A 167 -13.00 -6.59 1.96
CA GLU A 167 -11.70 -5.98 1.67
C GLU A 167 -10.73 -6.10 2.85
N LEU A 168 -11.24 -6.01 4.09
CA LEU A 168 -10.42 -6.24 5.28
C LEU A 168 -9.89 -7.67 5.33
N VAL A 169 -10.77 -8.65 5.15
CA VAL A 169 -10.40 -10.06 5.22
C VAL A 169 -9.52 -10.44 4.04
N LYS A 170 -9.80 -9.93 2.83
CA LYS A 170 -8.89 -10.07 1.67
C LYS A 170 -7.49 -9.55 1.99
N GLY A 171 -7.39 -8.33 2.53
CA GLY A 171 -6.10 -7.77 2.93
C GLY A 171 -5.35 -8.63 3.94
N VAL A 172 -6.04 -9.17 4.94
CA VAL A 172 -5.43 -10.08 5.94
C VAL A 172 -4.91 -11.35 5.26
N ILE A 173 -5.69 -11.97 4.38
CA ILE A 173 -5.30 -13.18 3.62
C ILE A 173 -4.09 -12.85 2.73
N GLN A 174 -4.11 -11.74 1.99
CA GLN A 174 -3.03 -11.33 1.11
C GLN A 174 -1.71 -11.11 1.84
N VAL A 175 -1.74 -10.45 3.00
CA VAL A 175 -0.54 -10.18 3.81
C VAL A 175 0.04 -11.44 4.44
N THR A 176 -0.81 -12.41 4.80
CA THR A 176 -0.38 -13.65 5.45
C THR A 176 -0.11 -14.79 4.47
N ASN A 177 -0.37 -14.60 3.18
CA ASN A 177 -0.36 -15.66 2.17
C ASN A 177 0.37 -15.19 0.91
N ARG A 178 1.63 -15.60 0.76
CA ARG A 178 2.51 -15.07 -0.30
C ARG A 178 2.11 -15.55 -1.72
N ASP A 179 1.74 -16.81 -1.83
CA ASP A 179 1.52 -17.51 -3.09
C ASP A 179 0.09 -18.01 -3.30
N TYR A 180 -0.81 -17.65 -2.37
CA TYR A 180 -2.22 -18.08 -2.36
C TYR A 180 -2.45 -19.60 -2.37
N SER A 181 -1.42 -20.40 -2.06
CA SER A 181 -1.50 -21.86 -2.03
C SER A 181 -2.04 -22.42 -0.71
N ASN A 182 -2.19 -21.59 0.31
CA ASN A 182 -2.53 -22.00 1.66
C ASN A 182 -4.04 -22.17 1.87
N THR A 183 -4.40 -23.10 2.75
CA THR A 183 -5.78 -23.26 3.23
C THR A 183 -6.11 -22.20 4.27
N VAL A 184 -7.25 -21.54 4.10
CA VAL A 184 -7.79 -20.58 5.08
C VAL A 184 -8.83 -21.28 5.94
N LEU A 185 -8.66 -21.23 7.26
CA LEU A 185 -9.58 -21.79 8.23
C LEU A 185 -10.12 -20.70 9.15
N ASP A 186 -11.44 -20.62 9.26
CA ASP A 186 -12.15 -19.68 10.13
C ASP A 186 -13.07 -20.46 11.07
N PHE A 187 -12.72 -20.50 12.36
CA PHE A 187 -13.50 -21.18 13.39
C PHE A 187 -14.77 -20.42 13.80
N PHE A 188 -14.85 -19.13 13.48
CA PHE A 188 -15.95 -18.25 13.88
C PHE A 188 -16.53 -17.51 12.69
N ALA A 189 -16.93 -18.25 11.65
CA ALA A 189 -17.28 -17.76 10.33
C ALA A 189 -18.32 -16.59 10.33
N GLY A 190 -19.10 -16.42 11.36
CA GLY A 190 -20.03 -15.29 11.55
C GLY A 190 -20.94 -15.07 10.34
N SER A 191 -20.70 -13.97 9.61
CA SER A 191 -21.42 -13.63 8.40
C SER A 191 -20.89 -14.31 7.13
N GLY A 192 -19.92 -15.21 7.24
CA GLY A 192 -19.29 -15.87 6.08
C GLY A 192 -18.32 -15.00 5.28
N THR A 193 -17.87 -13.86 5.84
CA THR A 193 -17.02 -12.89 5.14
C THR A 193 -15.71 -13.54 4.67
N THR A 194 -15.13 -14.46 5.45
CA THR A 194 -13.88 -15.14 5.07
C THR A 194 -14.07 -16.00 3.82
N GLY A 195 -15.15 -16.78 3.74
CA GLY A 195 -15.47 -17.54 2.53
C GLY A 195 -15.69 -16.64 1.31
N HIS A 196 -16.40 -15.53 1.47
CA HIS A 196 -16.59 -14.54 0.40
C HIS A 196 -15.26 -13.91 -0.06
N ALA A 197 -14.39 -13.56 0.87
CA ALA A 197 -13.06 -13.03 0.57
C ALA A 197 -12.19 -14.03 -0.22
N VAL A 198 -12.21 -15.32 0.16
CA VAL A 198 -11.49 -16.39 -0.55
C VAL A 198 -12.02 -16.58 -1.98
N ILE A 199 -13.34 -16.61 -2.15
CA ILE A 199 -13.95 -16.71 -3.49
C ILE A 199 -13.47 -15.55 -4.38
N ASN A 200 -13.48 -14.31 -3.86
CA ASN A 200 -13.06 -13.13 -4.63
C ASN A 200 -11.56 -13.11 -4.93
N LEU A 201 -10.73 -13.77 -4.14
CA LEU A 201 -9.29 -13.86 -4.38
C LEU A 201 -8.93 -14.94 -5.40
N ASN A 202 -9.85 -15.90 -5.66
CA ASN A 202 -9.66 -17.00 -6.60
C ASN A 202 -10.26 -16.73 -7.99
N GLN A 203 -10.87 -15.56 -8.20
CA GLN A 203 -11.37 -15.08 -9.50
C GLN A 203 -10.31 -14.31 -10.26
#